data_61a92e9c582142ab533f9f6c9b9a65a1
#
_entry.id   61a92e9c582142ab533f9f6c9b9a65a1
#
_cell.length_a   1.000
_cell.length_b   1.000
_cell.length_c   1.000
_cell.angle_alpha   90.00
_cell.angle_beta   90.00
_cell.angle_gamma   90.00
#
_symmetry.space_group_name_H-M   'P 1'
#
loop_
_entity.id
_entity.type
_entity.pdbx_description
1 polymer ?
#
loop_
_entity_poly.entity_id
_entity_poly.type
_entity_poly.pdbx_seq_one_letter_code
_entity_poly.pdbx_strand_id
1 'polypeptide(L)'
;MTIKNENLNDAPLKKWKGHSWGKRKPHKNWHIHHYRDEIKIVGKETDTRECKRCHKNFLLKAYTTAALRADGAYYLQKTCRQCESIIRKERREIKKSAPPKPEHCECCHKKTKKLQGDHNHETLIFRGWLCVPCNTGMGKLGDSIEGILQAAIYVENDTNKIIEKLHEIYNKIFARTQ
;
A
#
# COMPACT_ATOMS: atom_id res chain seq x y z
N MET A 1 -28.21 2.06 -4.95
CA MET A 1 -27.74 3.46 -5.06
C MET A 1 -27.10 3.66 -6.42
N THR A 2 -27.77 4.36 -7.30
CA THR A 2 -27.34 4.56 -8.70
C THR A 2 -26.32 5.70 -8.71
N ILE A 3 -25.06 5.38 -8.96
CA ILE A 3 -24.00 6.40 -9.11
C ILE A 3 -24.21 7.05 -10.47
N LYS A 4 -24.59 8.33 -10.46
CA LYS A 4 -24.68 9.14 -11.68
C LYS A 4 -23.31 9.19 -12.35
N ASN A 5 -23.27 8.73 -13.60
CA ASN A 5 -22.13 8.81 -14.51
C ASN A 5 -21.93 10.29 -14.94
N GLU A 6 -21.30 11.09 -14.09
CA GLU A 6 -20.77 12.36 -14.57
C GLU A 6 -19.45 12.11 -15.28
N ASN A 7 -19.34 12.59 -16.48
CA ASN A 7 -18.19 12.45 -17.37
C ASN A 7 -16.98 13.17 -16.77
N LEU A 8 -16.18 12.44 -15.96
CA LEU A 8 -14.99 12.94 -15.25
C LEU A 8 -13.82 13.32 -16.19
N ASN A 9 -14.01 13.19 -17.50
CA ASN A 9 -13.02 13.57 -18.49
C ASN A 9 -12.85 15.09 -18.64
N ASP A 10 -13.85 15.90 -18.24
CA ASP A 10 -13.90 17.34 -18.47
C ASP A 10 -13.74 18.19 -17.20
N ALA A 11 -13.51 17.59 -16.05
CA ALA A 11 -13.29 18.37 -14.84
C ALA A 11 -11.95 19.14 -14.96
N PRO A 12 -11.98 20.50 -14.95
CA PRO A 12 -10.77 21.29 -15.00
C PRO A 12 -9.90 20.94 -13.78
N LEU A 13 -8.60 20.76 -14.02
CA LEU A 13 -7.61 20.53 -12.97
C LEU A 13 -7.72 21.69 -11.97
N LYS A 14 -8.36 21.46 -10.82
CA LYS A 14 -8.43 22.47 -9.75
C LYS A 14 -7.00 22.92 -9.45
N LYS A 15 -6.70 24.22 -9.67
CA LYS A 15 -5.45 24.84 -9.22
C LYS A 15 -5.26 24.50 -7.75
N TRP A 16 -4.22 23.76 -7.44
CA TRP A 16 -3.89 23.35 -6.08
C TRP A 16 -3.41 24.61 -5.33
N LYS A 17 -4.23 25.16 -4.46
CA LYS A 17 -3.78 26.19 -3.52
C LYS A 17 -2.84 25.50 -2.55
N GLY A 18 -1.55 25.79 -2.67
CA GLY A 18 -0.52 25.25 -1.80
C GLY A 18 -0.87 25.48 -0.34
N HIS A 19 -0.99 24.41 0.44
CA HIS A 19 -1.00 24.54 1.88
C HIS A 19 0.36 25.06 2.33
N SER A 20 0.38 26.07 3.17
CA SER A 20 1.57 26.57 3.85
C SER A 20 2.17 25.44 4.71
N TRP A 21 3.10 24.71 4.16
CA TRP A 21 3.90 23.77 4.91
C TRP A 21 4.83 24.57 5.81
N GLY A 22 4.54 24.59 7.09
CA GLY A 22 5.36 25.27 8.08
C GLY A 22 6.82 24.84 7.97
N LYS A 23 7.72 25.80 7.86
CA LYS A 23 9.19 25.82 8.12
C LYS A 23 10.02 24.53 7.91
N ARG A 24 9.64 23.58 7.08
CA ARG A 24 10.51 22.48 6.65
C ARG A 24 11.39 22.99 5.52
N LYS A 25 12.71 22.83 5.65
CA LYS A 25 13.65 23.10 4.55
C LYS A 25 13.17 22.34 3.30
N PRO A 26 13.06 22.99 2.13
CA PRO A 26 12.63 22.29 0.92
C PRO A 26 13.61 21.15 0.62
N HIS A 27 13.06 19.99 0.28
CA HIS A 27 13.86 18.88 -0.21
C HIS A 27 14.62 19.33 -1.48
N LYS A 28 15.82 18.79 -1.75
CA LYS A 28 16.66 19.16 -2.90
C LYS A 28 15.92 19.21 -4.25
N ASN A 29 14.79 18.50 -4.38
CA ASN A 29 13.95 18.41 -5.59
C ASN A 29 12.59 19.12 -5.45
N TRP A 30 12.44 20.05 -4.49
CA TRP A 30 11.20 20.79 -4.24
C TRP A 30 10.65 21.51 -5.48
N HIS A 31 11.52 22.09 -6.30
CA HIS A 31 11.11 22.85 -7.49
C HIS A 31 10.48 21.98 -8.59
N ILE A 32 10.78 20.69 -8.62
CA ILE A 32 10.26 19.77 -9.66
C ILE A 32 8.76 19.50 -9.47
N HIS A 33 8.23 19.69 -8.24
CA HIS A 33 6.83 19.39 -7.93
C HIS A 33 5.86 20.56 -8.16
N HIS A 34 6.34 21.77 -8.41
CA HIS A 34 5.50 22.97 -8.50
C HIS A 34 5.02 23.34 -9.90
N TYR A 35 5.70 22.89 -10.96
CA TYR A 35 5.31 23.16 -12.35
C TYR A 35 4.61 21.94 -12.94
N ARG A 36 3.28 21.85 -12.72
CA ARG A 36 2.47 20.73 -13.25
C ARG A 36 2.29 20.75 -14.76
N ASP A 37 2.50 21.87 -15.40
CA ASP A 37 2.29 22.02 -16.83
C ASP A 37 3.43 21.38 -17.67
N GLU A 38 4.54 20.97 -17.02
CA GLU A 38 5.72 20.38 -17.69
C GLU A 38 6.02 18.94 -17.21
N ILE A 39 5.11 18.27 -16.51
CA ILE A 39 5.37 16.92 -16.03
C ILE A 39 5.33 15.95 -17.21
N LYS A 40 6.49 15.46 -17.62
CA LYS A 40 6.60 14.36 -18.57
C LYS A 40 6.12 13.07 -17.90
N ILE A 41 5.15 12.42 -18.50
CA ILE A 41 4.67 11.09 -18.10
C ILE A 41 5.17 10.03 -19.07
N VAL A 42 5.24 8.77 -18.61
CA VAL A 42 5.51 7.63 -19.48
C VAL A 42 4.25 7.32 -20.27
N GLY A 43 4.30 7.54 -21.60
CA GLY A 43 3.17 7.37 -22.52
C GLY A 43 2.68 8.69 -23.12
N LYS A 44 1.78 8.59 -24.10
CA LYS A 44 1.14 9.75 -24.75
C LYS A 44 -0.13 10.13 -23.98
N GLU A 45 -0.54 11.39 -24.04
CA GLU A 45 -1.76 11.86 -23.38
C GLU A 45 -3.03 11.16 -23.86
N THR A 46 -3.02 10.71 -25.13
CA THR A 46 -4.11 9.95 -25.76
C THR A 46 -4.14 8.47 -25.33
N ASP A 47 -3.08 7.97 -24.71
CA ASP A 47 -3.02 6.57 -24.30
C ASP A 47 -4.00 6.33 -23.15
N THR A 48 -4.59 5.14 -23.17
CA THR A 48 -5.47 4.66 -22.10
C THR A 48 -4.81 3.54 -21.32
N ARG A 49 -5.23 3.37 -20.08
CA ARG A 49 -4.79 2.28 -19.22
C ARG A 49 -5.93 1.81 -18.32
N GLU A 50 -5.98 0.50 -18.11
CA GLU A 50 -6.88 -0.09 -17.13
C GLU A 50 -6.47 0.22 -15.70
N CYS A 51 -7.42 0.66 -14.89
CA CYS A 51 -7.25 0.81 -13.45
C CYS A 51 -7.27 -0.56 -12.76
N LYS A 52 -6.22 -0.90 -12.03
CA LYS A 52 -6.09 -2.20 -11.34
C LYS A 52 -7.12 -2.46 -10.23
N ARG A 53 -7.90 -1.46 -9.84
CA ARG A 53 -8.93 -1.64 -8.80
C ARG A 53 -10.35 -1.71 -9.35
N CYS A 54 -10.73 -0.81 -10.27
CA CYS A 54 -12.09 -0.78 -10.81
C CYS A 54 -12.22 -1.39 -12.21
N HIS A 55 -11.10 -1.85 -12.78
CA HIS A 55 -11.01 -2.51 -14.10
C HIS A 55 -11.57 -1.68 -15.27
N LYS A 56 -11.72 -0.36 -15.09
CA LYS A 56 -12.12 0.57 -16.13
C LYS A 56 -10.91 1.18 -16.82
N ASN A 57 -11.02 1.41 -18.12
CA ASN A 57 -10.01 2.10 -18.91
C ASN A 57 -10.20 3.62 -18.83
N PHE A 58 -9.11 4.35 -18.57
CA PHE A 58 -9.07 5.80 -18.51
C PHE A 58 -7.84 6.34 -19.23
N LEU A 59 -7.93 7.56 -19.75
CA LEU A 59 -6.78 8.31 -20.24
C LEU A 59 -5.71 8.44 -19.14
N LEU A 60 -4.43 8.51 -19.51
CA LEU A 60 -3.32 8.60 -18.55
C LEU A 60 -3.44 9.80 -17.60
N LYS A 61 -4.08 10.90 -18.02
CA LYS A 61 -4.37 12.07 -17.16
C LYS A 61 -5.23 11.74 -15.93
N ALA A 62 -5.98 10.64 -15.95
CA ALA A 62 -6.81 10.19 -14.82
C ALA A 62 -5.99 9.51 -13.72
N TYR A 63 -4.68 9.36 -13.89
CA TYR A 63 -3.78 8.75 -12.90
C TYR A 63 -2.89 9.81 -12.26
N THR A 64 -2.42 9.55 -11.04
CA THR A 64 -1.43 10.38 -10.36
C THR A 64 -0.02 9.86 -10.63
N THR A 65 0.97 10.74 -10.55
CA THR A 65 2.39 10.35 -10.65
C THR A 65 2.78 9.46 -9.47
N ALA A 66 3.63 8.47 -9.73
CA ALA A 66 4.16 7.54 -8.73
C ALA A 66 5.65 7.81 -8.46
N ALA A 67 6.53 7.35 -9.33
CA ALA A 67 7.97 7.45 -9.18
C ALA A 67 8.59 8.19 -10.37
N LEU A 68 9.67 8.95 -10.10
CA LEU A 68 10.47 9.62 -11.10
C LEU A 68 11.46 8.64 -11.73
N ARG A 69 11.54 8.62 -13.05
CA ARG A 69 12.56 7.89 -13.80
C ARG A 69 13.84 8.70 -13.92
N ALA A 70 14.92 8.03 -14.28
CA ALA A 70 16.22 8.66 -14.51
C ALA A 70 16.20 9.69 -15.67
N ASP A 71 15.29 9.50 -16.65
CA ASP A 71 15.10 10.41 -17.79
C ASP A 71 14.19 11.62 -17.49
N GLY A 72 13.79 11.80 -16.24
CA GLY A 72 12.93 12.90 -15.80
C GLY A 72 11.43 12.68 -16.04
N ALA A 73 11.02 11.56 -16.64
CA ALA A 73 9.61 11.22 -16.79
C ALA A 73 9.06 10.53 -15.52
N TYR A 74 7.76 10.65 -15.29
CA TYR A 74 7.10 10.01 -14.16
C TYR A 74 6.36 8.74 -14.57
N TYR A 75 6.53 7.69 -13.78
CA TYR A 75 5.56 6.59 -13.78
C TYR A 75 4.24 7.06 -13.17
N LEU A 76 3.16 6.50 -13.65
CA LEU A 76 1.83 6.75 -13.10
C LEU A 76 1.43 5.63 -12.14
N GLN A 77 0.60 5.96 -11.15
CA GLN A 77 0.00 4.98 -10.25
C GLN A 77 -0.78 3.91 -11.05
N LYS A 78 -0.89 2.71 -10.50
CA LYS A 78 -1.63 1.59 -11.13
C LYS A 78 -3.15 1.75 -11.02
N THR A 79 -3.61 2.65 -10.16
CA THR A 79 -5.02 2.93 -9.88
C THR A 79 -5.38 4.35 -10.30
N CYS A 80 -6.59 4.56 -10.81
CA CYS A 80 -7.07 5.90 -11.18
C CYS A 80 -7.23 6.78 -9.94
N ARG A 81 -7.31 8.11 -10.12
CA ARG A 81 -7.39 9.09 -9.02
C ARG A 81 -8.56 8.85 -8.07
N GLN A 82 -9.70 8.40 -8.60
CA GLN A 82 -10.86 8.05 -7.77
C GLN A 82 -10.54 6.88 -6.84
N CYS A 83 -10.05 5.77 -7.40
CA CYS A 83 -9.67 4.60 -6.62
C CYS A 83 -8.57 4.93 -5.62
N GLU A 84 -7.59 5.74 -6.00
CA GLU A 84 -6.52 6.19 -5.10
C GLU A 84 -7.07 7.02 -3.93
N SER A 85 -8.07 7.87 -4.18
CA SER A 85 -8.75 8.63 -3.12
C SER A 85 -9.47 7.71 -2.12
N ILE A 86 -10.15 6.68 -2.62
CA ILE A 86 -10.83 5.67 -1.79
C ILE A 86 -9.80 4.90 -0.95
N ILE A 87 -8.73 4.40 -1.58
CA ILE A 87 -7.64 3.68 -0.88
C ILE A 87 -7.05 4.55 0.24
N ARG A 88 -6.82 5.84 -0.02
CA ARG A 88 -6.31 6.77 1.02
C ARG A 88 -7.28 6.98 2.16
N LYS A 89 -8.58 7.00 1.88
CA LYS A 89 -9.63 7.09 2.91
C LYS A 89 -9.65 5.82 3.77
N GLU A 90 -9.68 4.65 3.16
CA GLU A 90 -9.64 3.35 3.84
C GLU A 90 -8.42 3.23 4.75
N ARG A 91 -7.21 3.53 4.24
CA ARG A 91 -5.98 3.52 5.04
C ARG A 91 -6.01 4.48 6.23
N ARG A 92 -6.69 5.62 6.11
CA ARG A 92 -6.85 6.54 7.23
C ARG A 92 -7.77 5.99 8.31
N GLU A 93 -8.88 5.36 7.92
CA GLU A 93 -9.81 4.75 8.88
C GLU A 93 -9.14 3.57 9.60
N ILE A 94 -8.47 2.68 8.88
CA ILE A 94 -7.68 1.58 9.46
C ILE A 94 -6.65 2.14 10.47
N LYS A 95 -5.94 3.21 10.12
CA LYS A 95 -4.95 3.82 11.01
C LYS A 95 -5.58 4.44 12.27
N LYS A 96 -6.82 4.92 12.20
CA LYS A 96 -7.53 5.45 13.39
C LYS A 96 -7.93 4.35 14.37
N SER A 97 -8.29 3.17 13.87
CA SER A 97 -8.65 2.02 14.70
C SER A 97 -7.44 1.23 15.21
N ALA A 98 -6.24 1.52 14.70
CA ALA A 98 -5.02 0.83 15.10
C ALA A 98 -4.61 1.18 16.54
N PRO A 99 -4.21 0.20 17.36
CA PRO A 99 -3.67 0.44 18.68
C PRO A 99 -2.34 1.21 18.61
N PRO A 100 -1.86 1.76 19.73
CA PRO A 100 -0.54 2.40 19.79
C PRO A 100 0.56 1.52 19.21
N LYS A 101 1.49 2.14 18.49
CA LYS A 101 2.56 1.43 17.80
C LYS A 101 3.56 0.83 18.81
N PRO A 102 3.79 -0.49 18.82
CA PRO A 102 4.72 -1.14 19.73
C PRO A 102 6.18 -0.91 19.28
N GLU A 103 7.13 -1.35 20.11
CA GLU A 103 8.57 -1.32 19.77
C GLU A 103 9.01 -2.50 18.88
N HIS A 104 8.24 -3.58 18.86
CA HIS A 104 8.56 -4.85 18.22
C HIS A 104 7.55 -5.19 17.12
N CYS A 105 8.03 -5.88 16.10
CA CYS A 105 7.16 -6.47 15.08
C CYS A 105 6.30 -7.57 15.71
N GLU A 106 4.98 -7.49 15.54
CA GLU A 106 4.05 -8.48 16.11
C GLU A 106 4.13 -9.85 15.42
N CYS A 107 4.77 -9.94 14.25
CA CYS A 107 5.00 -11.21 13.57
C CYS A 107 6.34 -11.86 13.98
N CYS A 108 7.48 -11.18 13.79
CA CYS A 108 8.80 -11.78 14.04
C CYS A 108 9.44 -11.35 15.36
N HIS A 109 8.78 -10.52 16.15
CA HIS A 109 9.21 -10.00 17.46
C HIS A 109 10.54 -9.22 17.46
N LYS A 110 11.10 -8.90 16.30
CA LYS A 110 12.31 -8.06 16.21
C LYS A 110 12.00 -6.62 16.57
N LYS A 111 12.86 -6.01 17.39
CA LYS A 111 12.77 -4.58 17.74
C LYS A 111 13.08 -3.73 16.51
N THR A 112 12.19 -2.79 16.19
CA THR A 112 12.38 -1.84 15.08
C THR A 112 11.49 -0.62 15.21
N LYS A 113 12.03 0.55 14.85
CA LYS A 113 11.24 1.79 14.75
C LYS A 113 10.41 1.89 13.47
N LYS A 114 10.69 1.03 12.46
CA LYS A 114 10.05 1.08 11.14
C LYS A 114 8.95 0.02 11.03
N LEU A 115 7.90 0.16 11.85
CA LEU A 115 6.72 -0.68 11.76
C LEU A 115 5.67 -0.05 10.84
N GLN A 116 4.98 -0.91 10.10
CA GLN A 116 3.86 -0.58 9.22
C GLN A 116 2.60 -1.24 9.78
N GLY A 117 1.47 -0.51 9.75
CA GLY A 117 0.18 -1.11 10.08
C GLY A 117 -0.24 -2.06 8.98
N ASP A 118 -0.48 -3.29 9.35
CA ASP A 118 -1.00 -4.33 8.49
C ASP A 118 -2.52 -4.46 8.68
N HIS A 119 -3.22 -4.90 7.64
CA HIS A 119 -4.67 -5.05 7.65
C HIS A 119 -5.11 -6.12 6.65
N ASN A 120 -6.25 -6.71 6.90
CA ASN A 120 -6.89 -7.60 5.94
C ASN A 120 -7.40 -6.79 4.74
N HIS A 121 -7.02 -7.16 3.52
CA HIS A 121 -7.35 -6.44 2.30
C HIS A 121 -8.81 -6.55 1.87
N GLU A 122 -9.55 -7.54 2.36
CA GLU A 122 -10.97 -7.74 2.08
C GLU A 122 -11.85 -7.02 3.10
N THR A 123 -11.58 -7.23 4.39
CA THR A 123 -12.39 -6.69 5.48
C THR A 123 -11.95 -5.30 5.95
N LEU A 124 -10.74 -4.86 5.56
CA LEU A 124 -10.10 -3.62 5.98
C LEU A 124 -9.85 -3.54 7.51
N ILE A 125 -9.91 -4.67 8.20
CA ILE A 125 -9.65 -4.74 9.65
C ILE A 125 -8.14 -4.73 9.88
N PHE A 126 -7.70 -3.87 10.81
CA PHE A 126 -6.31 -3.83 11.27
C PHE A 126 -5.91 -5.19 11.87
N ARG A 127 -4.76 -5.75 11.46
CA ARG A 127 -4.24 -7.04 11.95
C ARG A 127 -3.10 -6.87 12.95
N GLY A 128 -2.24 -5.88 12.74
CA GLY A 128 -1.09 -5.68 13.61
C GLY A 128 -0.03 -4.73 13.05
N TRP A 129 1.03 -4.51 13.84
CA TRP A 129 2.18 -3.70 13.46
C TRP A 129 3.35 -4.59 13.02
N LEU A 130 3.71 -4.53 11.77
CA LEU A 130 4.73 -5.39 11.17
C LEU A 130 5.96 -4.61 10.71
N CYS A 131 7.13 -5.23 10.80
CA CYS A 131 8.32 -4.71 10.11
C CYS A 131 8.16 -4.86 8.59
N VAL A 132 8.91 -4.05 7.83
CA VAL A 132 8.85 -4.07 6.36
C VAL A 132 9.07 -5.47 5.78
N PRO A 133 10.07 -6.28 6.21
CA PRO A 133 10.24 -7.63 5.71
C PRO A 133 9.02 -8.54 5.93
N CYS A 134 8.42 -8.53 7.14
CA CYS A 134 7.26 -9.37 7.42
C CYS A 134 6.05 -8.94 6.60
N ASN A 135 5.73 -7.63 6.56
CA ASN A 135 4.61 -7.12 5.79
C ASN A 135 4.75 -7.40 4.28
N THR A 136 5.96 -7.19 3.73
CA THR A 136 6.23 -7.48 2.32
C THR A 136 6.24 -8.98 2.04
N GLY A 137 6.77 -9.78 2.96
CA GLY A 137 6.82 -11.25 2.84
C GLY A 137 5.43 -11.85 2.75
N MET A 138 4.52 -11.48 3.66
CA MET A 138 3.13 -11.95 3.62
C MET A 138 2.41 -11.54 2.33
N GLY A 139 2.57 -10.31 1.89
CA GLY A 139 1.99 -9.88 0.62
C GLY A 139 2.52 -10.64 -0.61
N LYS A 140 3.81 -11.03 -0.61
CA LYS A 140 4.39 -11.87 -1.68
C LYS A 140 3.89 -13.30 -1.65
N LEU A 141 3.51 -13.81 -0.48
CA LEU A 141 2.91 -15.13 -0.28
C LEU A 141 1.38 -15.11 -0.45
N GLY A 142 0.83 -14.07 -1.08
CA GLY A 142 -0.60 -13.96 -1.39
C GLY A 142 -1.46 -13.43 -0.25
N ASP A 143 -0.86 -13.00 0.88
CA ASP A 143 -1.56 -12.47 2.06
C ASP A 143 -2.63 -13.42 2.62
N SER A 144 -2.43 -14.73 2.42
CA SER A 144 -3.34 -15.82 2.80
C SER A 144 -2.63 -16.89 3.59
N ILE A 145 -3.40 -17.65 4.39
CA ILE A 145 -2.88 -18.78 5.15
C ILE A 145 -2.36 -19.87 4.21
N GLU A 146 -3.03 -20.09 3.08
CA GLU A 146 -2.67 -21.07 2.08
C GLU A 146 -1.29 -20.78 1.49
N GLY A 147 -1.02 -19.55 1.09
CA GLY A 147 0.29 -19.16 0.54
C GLY A 147 1.41 -19.27 1.55
N ILE A 148 1.14 -18.96 2.82
CA ILE A 148 2.12 -19.12 3.91
C ILE A 148 2.42 -20.59 4.17
N LEU A 149 1.39 -21.45 4.21
CA LEU A 149 1.53 -22.88 4.41
C LEU A 149 2.26 -23.56 3.23
N GLN A 150 1.94 -23.18 1.99
CA GLN A 150 2.67 -23.66 0.81
C GLN A 150 4.16 -23.30 0.88
N ALA A 151 4.49 -22.09 1.32
CA ALA A 151 5.88 -21.71 1.51
C ALA A 151 6.55 -22.50 2.63
N ALA A 152 5.85 -22.81 3.73
CA ALA A 152 6.37 -23.65 4.80
C ALA A 152 6.64 -25.08 4.33
N ILE A 153 5.71 -25.68 3.55
CA ILE A 153 5.87 -27.02 2.94
C ILE A 153 7.03 -27.03 1.94
N TYR A 154 7.23 -25.96 1.19
CA TYR A 154 8.35 -25.85 0.26
C TYR A 154 9.71 -25.80 0.96
N VAL A 155 9.78 -25.13 2.11
CA VAL A 155 11.03 -25.03 2.90
C VAL A 155 11.33 -26.30 3.68
N GLU A 156 10.31 -26.97 4.22
CA GLU A 156 10.43 -28.22 4.97
C GLU A 156 9.56 -29.29 4.32
N ASN A 157 10.20 -30.29 3.69
CA ASN A 157 9.49 -31.35 2.98
C ASN A 157 8.85 -32.39 3.91
N ASP A 158 9.18 -32.37 5.20
CA ASP A 158 8.63 -33.28 6.20
C ASP A 158 7.42 -32.62 6.90
N THR A 159 6.24 -33.11 6.57
CA THR A 159 4.97 -32.60 7.12
C THR A 159 4.89 -32.76 8.64
N ASN A 160 5.46 -33.82 9.20
CA ASN A 160 5.45 -34.03 10.65
C ASN A 160 6.27 -32.98 11.39
N LYS A 161 7.43 -32.60 10.86
CA LYS A 161 8.25 -31.52 11.42
C LYS A 161 7.53 -30.16 11.34
N ILE A 162 6.73 -29.92 10.29
CA ILE A 162 5.93 -28.71 10.20
C ILE A 162 4.88 -28.69 11.33
N ILE A 163 4.19 -29.81 11.55
CA ILE A 163 3.18 -29.96 12.61
C ILE A 163 3.82 -29.78 14.00
N GLU A 164 4.95 -30.41 14.26
CA GLU A 164 5.70 -30.27 15.51
C GLU A 164 6.08 -28.80 15.75
N LYS A 165 6.56 -28.12 14.70
CA LYS A 165 6.95 -26.72 14.79
C LYS A 165 5.76 -25.78 15.04
N LEU A 166 4.62 -26.06 14.44
CA LEU A 166 3.39 -25.33 14.71
C LEU A 166 2.93 -25.51 16.17
N HIS A 167 3.02 -26.72 16.72
CA HIS A 167 2.72 -26.99 18.13
C HIS A 167 3.68 -26.25 19.06
N GLU A 168 4.98 -26.23 18.77
CA GLU A 168 5.96 -25.46 19.56
C GLU A 168 5.61 -23.96 19.58
N ILE A 169 5.27 -23.40 18.42
CA ILE A 169 4.93 -21.98 18.29
C ILE A 169 3.63 -21.69 19.05
N TYR A 170 2.62 -22.54 18.89
CA TYR A 170 1.33 -22.43 19.59
C TYR A 170 1.54 -22.41 21.10
N ASN A 171 2.28 -23.38 21.66
CA ASN A 171 2.56 -23.47 23.08
C ASN A 171 3.32 -22.24 23.62
N LYS A 172 4.28 -21.70 22.85
CA LYS A 172 5.00 -20.47 23.19
C LYS A 172 4.08 -19.24 23.25
N ILE A 173 3.08 -19.17 22.37
CA ILE A 173 2.09 -18.07 22.35
C ILE A 173 1.19 -18.19 23.59
N PHE A 174 0.66 -19.39 23.87
CA PHE A 174 -0.23 -19.65 25.00
C PHE A 174 0.45 -19.45 26.36
N ALA A 175 1.71 -19.82 26.50
CA ALA A 175 2.47 -19.58 27.74
C ALA A 175 2.74 -18.09 28.02
N ARG A 176 2.57 -17.21 27.02
CA ARG A 176 2.72 -15.75 27.19
C ARG A 176 1.40 -15.02 27.51
N THR A 177 0.29 -15.70 27.39
CA THR A 177 -1.06 -15.15 27.63
C THR A 177 -1.63 -15.49 29.01
N GLN A 178 -0.89 -16.25 29.82
CA GLN A 178 -1.14 -16.50 31.25
C GLN A 178 -0.20 -15.64 32.09
#